data_79a92299e814342170fe9967ea5a2603
#
_entry.id   79a92299e814342170fe9967ea5a2603
#
_cell.length_a   1.000
_cell.length_b   1.000
_cell.length_c   1.000
_cell.angle_alpha   90.00
_cell.angle_beta   90.00
_cell.angle_gamma   90.00
#
_symmetry.space_group_name_H-M   'P 1'
#
loop_
_entity.id
_entity.type
_entity.pdbx_description
1 polymer ?
#
loop_
_entity_poly.entity_id
_entity_poly.type
_entity_poly.pdbx_seq_one_letter_code
_entity_poly.pdbx_strand_id
1 'polypeptide(L)'
;ALTIQQLEAVSRYTNKILLCFDNDEAGLKATERVLEIKNQVSNQLEIHCLNLPEKYKDISELYEEDEDIFSGVLKDNLEIIEFLIDKFITSTSDKKSIFNYFMKITSNLSPLEVDVSLDLLSLKLNIAKDILKKELRFQSSYEKEDVTEQTISSISIFKDLIIAEMISNEFSSNEEIEQLMELNSEFKKFVESIKNENTKKEEYLNISYTKEQYSEAVSRMYLHFANIKIDELIYEFEQAEDKNFQLLQEVEDIKKKKEIYQNTI
;
A
#
# COMPACT_ATOMS: atom_id res chain seq x y z
N ALA A 1 23.38 3.21 -12.76
CA ALA A 1 21.99 3.66 -12.63
C ALA A 1 21.86 5.11 -13.07
N LEU A 2 20.77 5.45 -13.75
CA LEU A 2 20.49 6.82 -14.21
C LEU A 2 20.19 7.72 -13.00
N THR A 3 20.73 8.95 -12.99
CA THR A 3 20.56 9.91 -11.89
C THR A 3 19.58 11.04 -12.26
N ILE A 4 19.05 11.74 -11.26
CA ILE A 4 18.18 12.92 -11.47
C ILE A 4 18.91 13.97 -12.32
N GLN A 5 20.18 14.24 -12.04
CA GLN A 5 20.98 15.23 -12.78
C GLN A 5 21.14 14.86 -14.26
N GLN A 6 21.26 13.56 -14.57
CA GLN A 6 21.31 13.08 -15.94
C GLN A 6 19.96 13.23 -16.64
N LEU A 7 18.85 12.88 -15.95
CA LEU A 7 17.50 13.11 -16.48
C LEU A 7 17.23 14.60 -16.72
N GLU A 8 17.60 15.48 -15.78
CA GLU A 8 17.48 16.92 -15.95
C GLU A 8 18.33 17.46 -17.12
N ALA A 9 19.53 16.92 -17.30
CA ALA A 9 20.37 17.33 -18.44
C ALA A 9 19.71 16.95 -19.77
N VAL A 10 19.15 15.74 -19.88
CA VAL A 10 18.48 15.25 -21.10
C VAL A 10 17.16 16.00 -21.31
N SER A 11 16.38 16.31 -20.26
CA SER A 11 15.09 16.98 -20.33
C SER A 11 15.14 18.39 -20.95
N ARG A 12 16.32 18.98 -21.02
CA ARG A 12 16.54 20.28 -21.70
C ARG A 12 16.51 20.17 -23.22
N TYR A 13 16.69 18.96 -23.76
CA TYR A 13 16.80 18.71 -25.20
C TYR A 13 15.62 17.95 -25.76
N THR A 14 14.94 17.16 -24.92
CA THR A 14 13.78 16.35 -25.33
C THR A 14 12.82 16.14 -24.16
N ASN A 15 11.54 15.99 -24.47
CA ASN A 15 10.50 15.59 -23.53
C ASN A 15 10.19 14.08 -23.60
N LYS A 16 10.78 13.34 -24.56
CA LYS A 16 10.60 11.89 -24.70
C LYS A 16 11.95 11.18 -24.62
N ILE A 17 12.03 10.19 -23.72
CA ILE A 17 13.21 9.37 -23.49
C ILE A 17 12.84 7.91 -23.73
N LEU A 18 13.73 7.21 -24.41
CA LEU A 18 13.64 5.78 -24.63
C LEU A 18 14.75 5.08 -23.83
N LEU A 19 14.34 4.30 -22.82
CA LEU A 19 15.25 3.56 -21.97
C LEU A 19 15.50 2.17 -22.53
N CYS A 20 16.75 1.73 -22.45
CA CYS A 20 17.15 0.37 -22.70
C CYS A 20 18.22 -0.03 -21.68
N PHE A 21 17.85 -0.76 -20.67
CA PHE A 21 18.77 -1.42 -19.74
C PHE A 21 18.93 -2.89 -20.10
N ASP A 22 19.92 -3.54 -19.50
CA ASP A 22 20.13 -4.98 -19.66
C ASP A 22 18.86 -5.76 -19.30
N ASN A 23 18.62 -6.86 -20.03
CA ASN A 23 17.42 -7.69 -19.88
C ASN A 23 17.58 -8.67 -18.71
N ASP A 24 17.91 -8.13 -17.53
CA ASP A 24 18.11 -8.86 -16.29
C ASP A 24 17.44 -8.15 -15.09
N GLU A 25 17.54 -8.75 -13.90
CA GLU A 25 16.98 -8.19 -12.67
C GLU A 25 17.58 -6.82 -12.31
N ALA A 26 18.85 -6.58 -12.62
CA ALA A 26 19.52 -5.31 -12.35
C ALA A 26 18.98 -4.20 -13.27
N GLY A 27 18.76 -4.51 -14.56
CA GLY A 27 18.14 -3.59 -15.51
C GLY A 27 16.67 -3.28 -15.15
N LEU A 28 15.92 -4.27 -14.65
CA LEU A 28 14.55 -4.04 -14.16
C LEU A 28 14.54 -3.08 -12.95
N LYS A 29 15.41 -3.30 -11.97
CA LYS A 29 15.57 -2.40 -10.81
C LYS A 29 16.04 -1.00 -11.22
N ALA A 30 16.88 -0.89 -12.24
CA ALA A 30 17.27 0.40 -12.79
C ALA A 30 16.09 1.13 -13.42
N THR A 31 15.18 0.41 -14.10
CA THR A 31 13.95 0.97 -14.68
C THR A 31 12.99 1.44 -13.58
N GLU A 32 12.75 0.64 -12.52
CA GLU A 32 11.95 1.04 -11.34
C GLU A 32 12.51 2.35 -10.74
N ARG A 33 13.82 2.43 -10.59
CA ARG A 33 14.48 3.62 -10.05
C ARG A 33 14.23 4.87 -10.90
N VAL A 34 14.21 4.75 -12.23
CA VAL A 34 13.89 5.88 -13.11
C VAL A 34 12.45 6.35 -12.89
N LEU A 35 11.50 5.43 -12.73
CA LEU A 35 10.11 5.78 -12.43
C LEU A 35 9.97 6.53 -11.11
N GLU A 36 10.74 6.14 -10.06
CA GLU A 36 10.75 6.82 -8.76
C GLU A 36 11.25 8.27 -8.84
N ILE A 37 12.26 8.53 -9.70
CA ILE A 37 12.92 9.83 -9.76
C ILE A 37 12.39 10.75 -10.87
N LYS A 38 11.58 10.26 -11.81
CA LYS A 38 11.09 11.06 -12.97
C LYS A 38 10.36 12.33 -12.53
N ASN A 39 9.57 12.25 -11.45
CA ASN A 39 8.76 13.38 -10.97
C ASN A 39 9.57 14.42 -10.18
N GLN A 40 10.85 14.16 -9.94
CA GLN A 40 11.79 15.12 -9.31
C GLN A 40 12.49 16.01 -10.35
N VAL A 41 12.29 15.71 -11.64
CA VAL A 41 12.84 16.48 -12.74
C VAL A 41 11.92 17.68 -13.04
N SER A 42 12.51 18.85 -13.28
CA SER A 42 11.77 20.11 -13.46
C SER A 42 10.87 20.11 -14.70
N ASN A 43 11.26 19.36 -15.75
CA ASN A 43 10.50 19.25 -16.99
C ASN A 43 9.73 17.93 -17.02
N GLN A 44 8.50 17.94 -17.51
CA GLN A 44 7.75 16.70 -17.76
C GLN A 44 8.45 15.84 -18.80
N LEU A 45 8.75 14.59 -18.42
CA LEU A 45 9.37 13.59 -19.27
C LEU A 45 8.40 12.44 -19.54
N GLU A 46 8.22 12.14 -20.81
CA GLU A 46 7.60 10.92 -21.30
C GLU A 46 8.67 9.85 -21.42
N ILE A 47 8.58 8.80 -20.62
CA ILE A 47 9.58 7.76 -20.52
C ILE A 47 9.03 6.45 -21.06
N HIS A 48 9.65 5.94 -22.08
CA HIS A 48 9.35 4.65 -22.69
C HIS A 48 10.51 3.69 -22.50
N CYS A 49 10.23 2.38 -22.58
CA CYS A 49 11.23 1.33 -22.46
C CYS A 49 11.22 0.43 -23.70
N LEU A 50 12.38 -0.02 -24.13
CA LEU A 50 12.50 -1.07 -25.12
C LEU A 50 12.28 -2.42 -24.45
N ASN A 51 11.39 -3.23 -25.03
CA ASN A 51 11.16 -4.60 -24.60
C ASN A 51 12.04 -5.54 -25.43
N LEU A 52 13.25 -5.81 -24.97
CA LEU A 52 14.16 -6.74 -25.63
C LEU A 52 13.61 -8.18 -25.58
N PRO A 53 13.68 -8.95 -26.68
CA PRO A 53 13.42 -10.38 -26.64
C PRO A 53 14.32 -11.09 -25.63
N GLU A 54 13.80 -12.11 -24.92
CA GLU A 54 14.49 -12.80 -23.83
C GLU A 54 15.87 -13.37 -24.19
N LYS A 55 16.08 -13.73 -25.47
CA LYS A 55 17.34 -14.30 -25.95
C LYS A 55 18.51 -13.28 -25.96
N TYR A 56 18.22 -11.97 -25.92
CA TYR A 56 19.25 -10.93 -25.93
C TYR A 56 19.43 -10.32 -24.55
N LYS A 57 20.68 -10.24 -24.13
CA LYS A 57 21.01 -9.61 -22.84
C LYS A 57 20.90 -8.10 -22.88
N ASP A 58 21.36 -7.50 -23.96
CA ASP A 58 21.38 -6.06 -24.15
C ASP A 58 21.10 -5.65 -25.59
N ILE A 59 20.99 -4.35 -25.82
CA ILE A 59 20.68 -3.80 -27.16
C ILE A 59 21.82 -3.98 -28.16
N SER A 60 23.07 -4.07 -27.69
CA SER A 60 24.23 -4.23 -28.58
C SER A 60 24.23 -5.62 -29.19
N GLU A 61 23.95 -6.65 -28.38
CA GLU A 61 23.84 -8.02 -28.84
C GLU A 61 22.69 -8.17 -29.85
N LEU A 62 21.52 -7.54 -29.60
CA LEU A 62 20.42 -7.53 -30.57
C LEU A 62 20.83 -6.85 -31.89
N TYR A 63 21.47 -5.69 -31.83
CA TYR A 63 21.85 -4.94 -33.03
C TYR A 63 22.84 -5.69 -33.89
N GLU A 64 23.82 -6.40 -33.27
CA GLU A 64 24.84 -7.17 -33.97
C GLU A 64 24.28 -8.44 -34.64
N GLU A 65 23.24 -9.06 -34.03
CA GLU A 65 22.67 -10.31 -34.53
C GLU A 65 21.54 -10.12 -35.53
N ASP A 66 20.69 -9.10 -35.33
CA ASP A 66 19.44 -8.95 -36.09
C ASP A 66 18.96 -7.50 -36.19
N GLU A 67 19.38 -6.79 -37.25
CA GLU A 67 19.03 -5.40 -37.51
C GLU A 67 17.53 -5.19 -37.77
N ASP A 68 16.86 -6.20 -38.35
CA ASP A 68 15.41 -6.13 -38.64
C ASP A 68 14.60 -6.19 -37.33
N ILE A 69 14.94 -7.11 -36.42
CA ILE A 69 14.32 -7.19 -35.10
C ILE A 69 14.63 -5.92 -34.30
N PHE A 70 15.86 -5.41 -34.32
CA PHE A 70 16.22 -4.16 -33.69
C PHE A 70 15.31 -2.99 -34.12
N SER A 71 15.08 -2.86 -35.44
CA SER A 71 14.20 -1.84 -36.00
C SER A 71 12.74 -2.01 -35.55
N GLY A 72 12.28 -3.25 -35.33
CA GLY A 72 10.98 -3.57 -34.76
C GLY A 72 10.87 -3.15 -33.29
N VAL A 73 11.85 -3.54 -32.45
CA VAL A 73 11.89 -3.23 -31.03
C VAL A 73 11.89 -1.71 -30.77
N LEU A 74 12.59 -0.93 -31.61
CA LEU A 74 12.55 0.53 -31.51
C LEU A 74 11.15 1.12 -31.72
N LYS A 75 10.32 0.50 -32.55
CA LYS A 75 8.96 0.97 -32.84
C LYS A 75 7.96 0.52 -31.78
N ASP A 76 8.15 -0.70 -31.25
CA ASP A 76 7.25 -1.34 -30.29
C ASP A 76 7.68 -1.07 -28.84
N ASN A 77 8.07 0.21 -28.56
CA ASN A 77 8.40 0.63 -27.20
C ASN A 77 7.15 0.81 -26.35
N LEU A 78 7.27 0.49 -25.07
CA LEU A 78 6.20 0.57 -24.09
C LEU A 78 6.41 1.76 -23.15
N GLU A 79 5.33 2.38 -22.68
CA GLU A 79 5.41 3.31 -21.57
C GLU A 79 5.99 2.59 -20.34
N ILE A 80 6.76 3.31 -19.51
CA ILE A 80 7.56 2.71 -18.41
C ILE A 80 6.71 1.86 -17.44
N ILE A 81 5.49 2.30 -17.12
CA ILE A 81 4.59 1.56 -16.22
C ILE A 81 4.10 0.28 -16.88
N GLU A 82 3.72 0.37 -18.16
CA GLU A 82 3.32 -0.80 -18.94
C GLU A 82 4.44 -1.83 -19.03
N PHE A 83 5.65 -1.39 -19.33
CA PHE A 83 6.83 -2.24 -19.39
C PHE A 83 7.07 -2.99 -18.07
N LEU A 84 7.03 -2.27 -16.94
CA LEU A 84 7.25 -2.84 -15.61
C LEU A 84 6.18 -3.87 -15.25
N ILE A 85 4.92 -3.57 -15.53
CA ILE A 85 3.79 -4.50 -15.30
C ILE A 85 3.96 -5.74 -16.16
N ASP A 86 4.28 -5.62 -17.45
CA ASP A 86 4.45 -6.75 -18.34
C ASP A 86 5.59 -7.67 -17.91
N LYS A 87 6.73 -7.10 -17.52
CA LYS A 87 7.85 -7.87 -16.97
C LYS A 87 7.47 -8.61 -15.68
N PHE A 88 6.67 -7.98 -14.81
CA PHE A 88 6.22 -8.63 -13.59
C PHE A 88 5.19 -9.75 -13.84
N ILE A 89 4.25 -9.54 -14.77
CA ILE A 89 3.25 -10.56 -15.16
C ILE A 89 3.94 -11.80 -15.75
N THR A 90 5.05 -11.65 -16.48
CA THR A 90 5.79 -12.82 -16.97
C THR A 90 6.42 -13.64 -15.84
N SER A 91 6.70 -13.05 -14.70
CA SER A 91 7.31 -13.71 -13.54
C SER A 91 6.30 -14.40 -12.61
N THR A 92 5.03 -13.98 -12.60
CA THR A 92 3.98 -14.53 -11.74
C THR A 92 2.59 -14.41 -12.36
N SER A 93 1.74 -15.40 -12.09
CA SER A 93 0.30 -15.38 -12.45
C SER A 93 -0.60 -14.95 -11.26
N ASP A 94 -0.02 -14.70 -10.08
CA ASP A 94 -0.80 -14.28 -8.91
C ASP A 94 -1.23 -12.83 -9.03
N LYS A 95 -2.53 -12.62 -9.27
CA LYS A 95 -3.13 -11.30 -9.46
C LYS A 95 -2.94 -10.36 -8.27
N LYS A 96 -2.91 -10.89 -7.05
CA LYS A 96 -2.70 -10.09 -5.84
C LYS A 96 -1.26 -9.58 -5.77
N SER A 97 -0.28 -10.42 -6.08
CA SER A 97 1.13 -10.02 -6.16
C SER A 97 1.35 -8.98 -7.24
N ILE A 98 0.69 -9.12 -8.42
CA ILE A 98 0.76 -8.13 -9.50
C ILE A 98 0.16 -6.79 -9.06
N PHE A 99 -0.99 -6.81 -8.37
CA PHE A 99 -1.61 -5.59 -7.84
C PHE A 99 -0.73 -4.91 -6.79
N ASN A 100 -0.14 -5.67 -5.86
CA ASN A 100 0.79 -5.13 -4.86
C ASN A 100 2.04 -4.51 -5.50
N TYR A 101 2.56 -5.15 -6.55
CA TYR A 101 3.67 -4.57 -7.32
C TYR A 101 3.26 -3.27 -8.02
N PHE A 102 2.07 -3.24 -8.64
CA PHE A 102 1.50 -2.03 -9.22
C PHE A 102 1.43 -0.90 -8.20
N MET A 103 0.90 -1.16 -6.99
CA MET A 103 0.83 -0.18 -5.90
C MET A 103 2.21 0.36 -5.55
N LYS A 104 3.21 -0.53 -5.42
CA LYS A 104 4.59 -0.13 -5.13
C LYS A 104 5.13 0.84 -6.17
N ILE A 105 5.04 0.51 -7.47
CA ILE A 105 5.63 1.32 -8.54
C ILE A 105 4.86 2.62 -8.81
N THR A 106 3.59 2.70 -8.42
CA THR A 106 2.74 3.89 -8.61
C THR A 106 2.65 4.79 -7.38
N SER A 107 3.32 4.45 -6.28
CA SER A 107 3.23 5.15 -4.98
C SER A 107 3.58 6.65 -5.05
N ASN A 108 4.47 7.04 -5.96
CA ASN A 108 4.94 8.42 -6.14
C ASN A 108 4.25 9.14 -7.33
N LEU A 109 3.23 8.54 -7.93
CA LEU A 109 2.48 9.12 -9.05
C LEU A 109 1.31 9.96 -8.55
N SER A 110 0.88 10.92 -9.38
CA SER A 110 -0.33 11.68 -9.12
C SER A 110 -1.59 10.78 -9.20
N PRO A 111 -2.70 11.12 -8.52
CA PRO A 111 -3.94 10.36 -8.61
C PRO A 111 -4.46 10.16 -10.04
N LEU A 112 -4.21 11.12 -10.93
CA LEU A 112 -4.58 11.01 -12.34
C LEU A 112 -3.72 9.98 -13.07
N GLU A 113 -2.41 9.99 -12.87
CA GLU A 113 -1.50 8.99 -13.46
C GLU A 113 -1.83 7.58 -12.95
N VAL A 114 -2.14 7.44 -11.67
CA VAL A 114 -2.59 6.15 -11.09
C VAL A 114 -3.90 5.70 -11.75
N ASP A 115 -4.87 6.59 -11.94
CA ASP A 115 -6.16 6.25 -12.55
C ASP A 115 -6.02 5.78 -14.01
N VAL A 116 -5.15 6.43 -14.78
CA VAL A 116 -4.83 6.02 -16.16
C VAL A 116 -4.10 4.67 -16.16
N SER A 117 -3.16 4.46 -15.24
CA SER A 117 -2.42 3.20 -15.13
C SER A 117 -3.31 2.03 -14.66
N LEU A 118 -4.39 2.32 -13.92
CA LEU A 118 -5.40 1.31 -13.56
C LEU A 118 -6.19 0.79 -14.77
N ASP A 119 -6.41 1.60 -15.81
CA ASP A 119 -7.04 1.11 -17.05
C ASP A 119 -6.16 0.05 -17.70
N LEU A 120 -4.86 0.29 -17.75
CA LEU A 120 -3.89 -0.68 -18.26
C LEU A 120 -3.90 -1.97 -17.43
N LEU A 121 -3.82 -1.85 -16.11
CA LEU A 121 -3.82 -3.00 -15.20
C LEU A 121 -5.12 -3.81 -15.33
N SER A 122 -6.26 -3.14 -15.46
CA SER A 122 -7.59 -3.73 -15.69
C SER A 122 -7.60 -4.63 -16.93
N LEU A 123 -7.05 -4.14 -18.03
CA LEU A 123 -6.91 -4.89 -19.29
C LEU A 123 -5.98 -6.11 -19.12
N LYS A 124 -4.79 -5.92 -18.53
CA LYS A 124 -3.79 -6.98 -18.37
C LYS A 124 -4.25 -8.10 -17.44
N LEU A 125 -4.95 -7.78 -16.35
CA LEU A 125 -5.46 -8.77 -15.39
C LEU A 125 -6.83 -9.35 -15.74
N ASN A 126 -7.53 -8.76 -16.69
CA ASN A 126 -8.94 -9.02 -16.98
C ASN A 126 -9.81 -8.92 -15.71
N ILE A 127 -9.66 -7.78 -15.01
CA ILE A 127 -10.42 -7.41 -13.81
C ILE A 127 -11.03 -6.02 -14.05
N ALA A 128 -12.31 -5.85 -13.74
CA ALA A 128 -12.96 -4.55 -13.89
C ALA A 128 -12.23 -3.46 -13.09
N LYS A 129 -12.01 -2.28 -13.71
CA LYS A 129 -11.32 -1.14 -13.07
C LYS A 129 -11.92 -0.76 -11.72
N ASP A 130 -13.25 -0.85 -11.59
CA ASP A 130 -13.93 -0.52 -10.33
C ASP A 130 -13.57 -1.47 -9.19
N ILE A 131 -13.27 -2.74 -9.49
CA ILE A 131 -12.76 -3.69 -8.48
C ILE A 131 -11.35 -3.29 -8.06
N LEU A 132 -10.49 -2.95 -9.03
CA LEU A 132 -9.13 -2.48 -8.73
C LEU A 132 -9.13 -1.16 -7.95
N LYS A 133 -10.05 -0.23 -8.27
CA LYS A 133 -10.25 1.01 -7.48
C LYS A 133 -10.70 0.73 -6.05
N LYS A 134 -11.56 -0.25 -5.84
CA LYS A 134 -11.98 -0.65 -4.49
C LYS A 134 -10.82 -1.25 -3.71
N GLU A 135 -10.04 -2.13 -4.34
CA GLU A 135 -8.85 -2.70 -3.74
C GLU A 135 -7.80 -1.63 -3.41
N LEU A 136 -7.61 -0.65 -4.31
CA LEU A 136 -6.71 0.48 -4.09
C LEU A 136 -7.16 1.34 -2.89
N ARG A 137 -8.46 1.63 -2.78
CA ARG A 137 -9.01 2.35 -1.62
C ARG A 137 -8.88 1.54 -0.34
N PHE A 138 -9.17 0.25 -0.41
CA PHE A 138 -9.03 -0.68 0.70
C PHE A 138 -7.58 -0.71 1.20
N GLN A 139 -6.61 -0.88 0.32
CA GLN A 139 -5.19 -0.83 0.69
C GLN A 139 -4.72 0.57 1.08
N SER A 140 -5.20 1.64 0.44
CA SER A 140 -4.83 3.02 0.80
C SER A 140 -5.46 3.50 2.10
N SER A 141 -6.54 2.90 2.57
CA SER A 141 -7.03 3.10 3.94
C SER A 141 -6.15 2.36 4.96
N TYR A 142 -5.51 1.26 4.57
CA TYR A 142 -4.45 0.62 5.35
C TYR A 142 -3.11 1.37 5.26
N GLU A 143 -2.80 2.05 4.13
CA GLU A 143 -1.53 2.74 3.90
C GLU A 143 -1.56 4.24 4.28
N LYS A 144 -2.73 4.85 4.45
CA LYS A 144 -2.84 6.23 4.99
C LYS A 144 -2.49 6.34 6.47
N GLU A 145 -2.43 5.24 7.16
CA GLU A 145 -1.53 5.10 8.28
C GLU A 145 -0.22 4.57 7.68
N ASP A 146 0.81 5.40 7.67
CA ASP A 146 2.20 5.03 7.38
C ASP A 146 2.57 3.77 8.17
N VAL A 147 2.16 2.58 7.66
CA VAL A 147 2.52 1.29 8.23
C VAL A 147 3.95 0.99 7.77
N THR A 148 4.85 1.88 8.15
CA THR A 148 6.27 1.55 8.22
C THR A 148 6.42 0.36 9.18
N GLU A 149 7.48 -0.42 9.05
CA GLU A 149 7.83 -1.44 10.07
C GLU A 149 7.76 -0.86 11.50
N GLN A 150 8.01 0.46 11.64
CA GLN A 150 7.84 1.22 12.88
C GLN A 150 6.38 1.31 13.33
N THR A 151 5.40 1.46 12.44
CA THR A 151 3.96 1.56 12.80
C THR A 151 3.39 0.20 13.19
N ILE A 152 3.75 -0.87 12.48
CA ILE A 152 3.38 -2.25 12.88
C ILE A 152 4.00 -2.58 14.24
N SER A 153 5.27 -2.22 14.46
CA SER A 153 5.93 -2.34 15.75
C SER A 153 5.23 -1.49 16.83
N SER A 154 4.80 -0.28 16.50
CA SER A 154 4.10 0.62 17.43
C SER A 154 2.72 0.10 17.80
N ILE A 155 1.92 -0.38 16.85
CA ILE A 155 0.60 -0.99 17.12
C ILE A 155 0.74 -2.24 17.98
N SER A 156 1.75 -3.06 17.73
CA SER A 156 2.06 -4.22 18.58
C SER A 156 2.38 -3.78 20.01
N ILE A 157 3.23 -2.76 20.19
CA ILE A 157 3.58 -2.21 21.50
C ILE A 157 2.34 -1.64 22.20
N PHE A 158 1.48 -0.89 21.49
CA PHE A 158 0.27 -0.34 22.09
C PHE A 158 -0.70 -1.43 22.53
N LYS A 159 -0.86 -2.48 21.74
CA LYS A 159 -1.63 -3.67 22.06
C LYS A 159 -1.10 -4.33 23.33
N ASP A 160 0.22 -4.50 23.44
CA ASP A 160 0.88 -5.12 24.59
C ASP A 160 0.68 -4.29 25.86
N LEU A 161 0.76 -2.95 25.79
CA LEU A 161 0.47 -2.04 26.91
C LEU A 161 -0.99 -2.16 27.39
N ILE A 162 -1.95 -2.20 26.47
CA ILE A 162 -3.37 -2.36 26.81
C ILE A 162 -3.62 -3.70 27.49
N ILE A 163 -3.01 -4.78 26.99
CA ILE A 163 -3.14 -6.11 27.59
C ILE A 163 -2.48 -6.18 28.98
N ALA A 164 -1.32 -5.55 29.17
CA ALA A 164 -0.67 -5.46 30.46
C ALA A 164 -1.56 -4.76 31.50
N GLU A 165 -2.20 -3.64 31.14
CA GLU A 165 -3.16 -2.92 32.00
C GLU A 165 -4.38 -3.80 32.32
N MET A 166 -4.95 -4.49 31.32
CA MET A 166 -6.08 -5.40 31.54
C MET A 166 -5.74 -6.53 32.53
N ILE A 167 -4.54 -7.10 32.42
CA ILE A 167 -4.09 -8.17 33.33
C ILE A 167 -3.88 -7.60 34.73
N SER A 168 -3.26 -6.44 34.86
CA SER A 168 -3.01 -5.76 36.15
C SER A 168 -4.31 -5.42 36.89
N ASN A 169 -5.39 -5.15 36.16
CA ASN A 169 -6.70 -4.86 36.71
C ASN A 169 -7.63 -6.10 36.71
N GLU A 170 -7.09 -7.31 36.64
CA GLU A 170 -7.84 -8.57 36.64
C GLU A 170 -8.98 -8.62 35.60
N PHE A 171 -8.74 -7.98 34.44
CA PHE A 171 -9.74 -7.83 33.37
C PHE A 171 -11.05 -7.15 33.83
N SER A 172 -10.99 -6.26 34.83
CA SER A 172 -12.13 -5.42 35.17
C SER A 172 -12.57 -4.61 33.96
N SER A 173 -13.89 -4.45 33.78
CA SER A 173 -14.45 -3.74 32.62
C SER A 173 -13.97 -2.29 32.63
N ASN A 174 -13.40 -1.87 31.49
CA ASN A 174 -13.01 -0.52 31.20
C ASN A 174 -13.74 -0.11 29.91
N GLU A 175 -14.46 1.01 29.97
CA GLU A 175 -15.27 1.49 28.85
C GLU A 175 -14.44 1.68 27.57
N GLU A 176 -13.20 2.17 27.69
CA GLU A 176 -12.29 2.38 26.55
C GLU A 176 -11.92 1.06 25.86
N ILE A 177 -11.65 0.01 26.65
CA ILE A 177 -11.29 -1.31 26.13
C ILE A 177 -12.52 -1.98 25.49
N GLU A 178 -13.70 -1.82 26.09
CA GLU A 178 -14.95 -2.32 25.49
C GLU A 178 -15.21 -1.68 24.12
N GLN A 179 -14.96 -0.38 23.97
CA GLN A 179 -15.07 0.32 22.69
C GLN A 179 -14.07 -0.21 21.66
N LEU A 180 -12.83 -0.51 22.05
CA LEU A 180 -11.84 -1.12 21.15
C LEU A 180 -12.27 -2.53 20.68
N MET A 181 -12.86 -3.32 21.58
CA MET A 181 -13.36 -4.67 21.26
C MET A 181 -14.61 -4.62 20.36
N GLU A 182 -15.45 -3.59 20.50
CA GLU A 182 -16.60 -3.37 19.61
C GLU A 182 -16.15 -3.01 18.20
N LEU A 183 -15.13 -2.17 18.07
CA LEU A 183 -14.60 -1.73 16.78
C LEU A 183 -13.87 -2.84 16.01
N ASN A 184 -13.22 -3.79 16.72
CA ASN A 184 -12.39 -4.80 16.10
C ASN A 184 -12.61 -6.20 16.69
N SER A 185 -13.24 -7.07 15.90
CA SER A 185 -13.59 -8.44 16.29
C SER A 185 -12.37 -9.34 16.52
N GLU A 186 -11.25 -9.10 15.82
CA GLU A 186 -10.02 -9.86 16.00
C GLU A 186 -9.33 -9.48 17.30
N PHE A 187 -9.31 -8.19 17.65
CA PHE A 187 -8.82 -7.73 18.95
C PHE A 187 -9.66 -8.32 20.09
N LYS A 188 -10.98 -8.36 19.96
CA LYS A 188 -11.86 -9.02 20.92
C LYS A 188 -11.51 -10.49 21.13
N LYS A 189 -11.38 -11.28 20.05
CA LYS A 189 -10.99 -12.69 20.10
C LYS A 189 -9.63 -12.88 20.76
N PHE A 190 -8.68 -11.97 20.47
CA PHE A 190 -7.36 -12.01 21.08
C PHE A 190 -7.40 -11.78 22.59
N VAL A 191 -8.14 -10.77 23.05
CA VAL A 191 -8.37 -10.51 24.49
C VAL A 191 -9.01 -11.71 25.18
N GLU A 192 -10.03 -12.32 24.57
CA GLU A 192 -10.70 -13.51 25.09
C GLU A 192 -9.72 -14.71 25.19
N SER A 193 -8.81 -14.86 24.22
CA SER A 193 -7.80 -15.93 24.27
C SER A 193 -6.85 -15.76 25.46
N ILE A 194 -6.43 -14.52 25.77
CA ILE A 194 -5.55 -14.23 26.91
C ILE A 194 -6.27 -14.42 28.23
N LYS A 195 -7.55 -14.08 28.33
CA LYS A 195 -8.37 -14.31 29.53
C LYS A 195 -8.36 -15.78 29.93
N ASN A 196 -8.36 -16.68 28.95
CA ASN A 196 -8.51 -18.12 29.15
C ASN A 196 -7.20 -18.89 29.29
N GLU A 197 -6.04 -18.28 28.98
CA GLU A 197 -4.73 -18.95 28.98
C GLU A 197 -3.74 -18.26 29.94
N ASN A 198 -3.47 -18.89 31.09
CA ASN A 198 -2.55 -18.34 32.09
C ASN A 198 -1.11 -18.17 31.60
N THR A 199 -0.63 -19.06 30.74
CA THR A 199 0.72 -18.98 30.16
C THR A 199 0.91 -17.70 29.31
N LYS A 200 -0.11 -17.28 28.59
CA LYS A 200 -0.07 -16.05 27.82
C LYS A 200 -0.06 -14.80 28.70
N LYS A 201 -0.68 -14.86 29.90
CA LYS A 201 -0.68 -13.70 30.83
C LYS A 201 0.71 -13.39 31.35
N GLU A 202 1.55 -14.43 31.57
CA GLU A 202 2.91 -14.25 32.09
C GLU A 202 3.81 -13.43 31.15
N GLU A 203 3.56 -13.45 29.84
CA GLU A 203 4.30 -12.67 28.84
C GLU A 203 4.15 -11.16 29.05
N TYR A 204 3.01 -10.71 29.58
CA TYR A 204 2.67 -9.30 29.73
C TYR A 204 2.89 -8.75 31.16
N LEU A 205 3.10 -9.61 32.16
CA LEU A 205 3.25 -9.20 33.57
C LEU A 205 4.48 -8.32 33.84
N ASN A 206 5.49 -8.38 32.97
CA ASN A 206 6.73 -7.61 33.13
C ASN A 206 6.76 -6.32 32.31
N ILE A 207 5.68 -5.94 31.63
CA ILE A 207 5.62 -4.72 30.86
C ILE A 207 5.35 -3.56 31.83
N SER A 208 6.31 -2.63 31.93
CA SER A 208 6.13 -1.40 32.70
C SER A 208 5.72 -0.23 31.78
N TYR A 209 4.76 0.57 32.23
CA TYR A 209 4.24 1.70 31.46
C TYR A 209 3.76 2.82 32.40
N THR A 210 3.64 4.05 31.86
CA THR A 210 3.00 5.16 32.56
C THR A 210 1.55 5.32 32.15
N LYS A 211 0.76 6.10 32.91
CA LYS A 211 -0.62 6.41 32.54
C LYS A 211 -0.72 7.13 31.22
N GLU A 212 0.24 7.99 30.91
CA GLU A 212 0.31 8.73 29.65
C GLU A 212 0.54 7.78 28.48
N GLN A 213 1.46 6.82 28.62
CA GLN A 213 1.72 5.80 27.60
C GLN A 213 0.49 4.91 27.37
N TYR A 214 -0.23 4.54 28.43
CA TYR A 214 -1.48 3.79 28.29
C TYR A 214 -2.56 4.60 27.57
N SER A 215 -2.79 5.86 27.96
CA SER A 215 -3.76 6.74 27.32
C SER A 215 -3.44 6.98 25.85
N GLU A 216 -2.16 7.17 25.51
CA GLU A 216 -1.71 7.27 24.13
C GLU A 216 -1.97 5.96 23.35
N ALA A 217 -1.67 4.80 23.95
CA ALA A 217 -1.90 3.50 23.33
C ALA A 217 -3.38 3.28 23.02
N VAL A 218 -4.28 3.56 23.96
CA VAL A 218 -5.73 3.46 23.76
C VAL A 218 -6.18 4.39 22.65
N SER A 219 -5.76 5.66 22.67
CA SER A 219 -6.15 6.65 21.67
C SER A 219 -5.71 6.25 20.27
N ARG A 220 -4.47 5.82 20.10
CA ARG A 220 -3.95 5.36 18.80
C ARG A 220 -4.61 4.09 18.30
N MET A 221 -4.87 3.13 19.19
CA MET A 221 -5.60 1.90 18.84
C MET A 221 -7.05 2.21 18.45
N TYR A 222 -7.71 3.14 19.16
CA TYR A 222 -9.07 3.56 18.81
C TYR A 222 -9.10 4.20 17.43
N LEU A 223 -8.20 5.13 17.14
CA LEU A 223 -8.11 5.79 15.82
C LEU A 223 -7.88 4.78 14.70
N HIS A 224 -7.01 3.80 14.93
CA HIS A 224 -6.74 2.74 13.97
C HIS A 224 -7.98 1.88 13.69
N PHE A 225 -8.62 1.35 14.73
CA PHE A 225 -9.80 0.49 14.56
C PHE A 225 -11.01 1.26 14.04
N ALA A 226 -11.19 2.53 14.43
CA ALA A 226 -12.26 3.38 13.94
C ALA A 226 -12.14 3.63 12.43
N ASN A 227 -10.94 3.86 11.90
CA ASN A 227 -10.73 4.01 10.46
C ASN A 227 -11.14 2.75 9.71
N ILE A 228 -10.68 1.58 10.15
CA ILE A 228 -11.03 0.29 9.54
C ILE A 228 -12.56 0.10 9.55
N LYS A 229 -13.20 0.34 10.70
CA LYS A 229 -14.63 0.12 10.85
C LYS A 229 -15.48 1.08 10.01
N ILE A 230 -15.08 2.34 9.90
CA ILE A 230 -15.72 3.33 9.02
C ILE A 230 -15.69 2.85 7.57
N ASP A 231 -14.54 2.39 7.10
CA ASP A 231 -14.38 1.93 5.72
C ASP A 231 -15.21 0.67 5.44
N GLU A 232 -15.28 -0.28 6.39
CA GLU A 232 -16.16 -1.45 6.31
C GLU A 232 -17.65 -1.05 6.19
N LEU A 233 -18.12 -0.15 7.06
CA LEU A 233 -19.52 0.30 7.07
C LEU A 233 -19.91 1.07 5.82
N ILE A 234 -19.01 1.91 5.31
CA ILE A 234 -19.21 2.63 4.04
C ILE A 234 -19.29 1.61 2.89
N TYR A 235 -18.42 0.62 2.87
CA TYR A 235 -18.46 -0.43 1.87
C TYR A 235 -19.76 -1.23 1.92
N GLU A 236 -20.20 -1.64 3.11
CA GLU A 236 -21.48 -2.35 3.29
C GLU A 236 -22.68 -1.50 2.81
N PHE A 237 -22.67 -0.19 3.11
CA PHE A 237 -23.70 0.73 2.66
C PHE A 237 -23.74 0.87 1.13
N GLU A 238 -22.56 0.92 0.48
CA GLU A 238 -22.46 1.03 -0.98
C GLU A 238 -22.92 -0.25 -1.71
N GLN A 239 -22.75 -1.43 -1.09
CA GLN A 239 -23.13 -2.73 -1.67
C GLN A 239 -24.58 -3.12 -1.43
N ALA A 240 -25.27 -2.51 -0.47
CA ALA A 240 -26.66 -2.83 -0.14
C ALA A 240 -27.62 -2.39 -1.25
N GLU A 241 -28.43 -3.32 -1.78
CA GLU A 241 -29.51 -3.01 -2.74
C GLU A 241 -30.51 -2.03 -2.14
N ASP A 242 -30.90 -2.25 -0.86
CA ASP A 242 -31.66 -1.30 -0.06
C ASP A 242 -30.71 -0.53 0.85
N LYS A 243 -30.56 0.77 0.62
CA LYS A 243 -29.65 1.64 1.37
C LYS A 243 -30.04 1.67 2.85
N ASN A 244 -29.25 0.99 3.68
CA ASN A 244 -29.42 0.97 5.12
C ASN A 244 -28.81 2.22 5.76
N PHE A 245 -29.61 3.25 6.00
CA PHE A 245 -29.16 4.51 6.61
C PHE A 245 -28.67 4.36 8.05
N GLN A 246 -28.94 3.23 8.74
CA GLN A 246 -28.38 2.97 10.07
C GLN A 246 -26.87 2.82 10.03
N LEU A 247 -26.30 2.28 8.94
CA LEU A 247 -24.85 2.18 8.76
C LEU A 247 -24.19 3.57 8.70
N LEU A 248 -24.83 4.54 8.02
CA LEU A 248 -24.31 5.91 7.98
C LEU A 248 -24.38 6.60 9.34
N GLN A 249 -25.42 6.31 10.13
CA GLN A 249 -25.52 6.83 11.50
C GLN A 249 -24.39 6.28 12.38
N GLU A 250 -24.09 4.98 12.25
CA GLU A 250 -22.96 4.34 12.96
C GLU A 250 -21.61 4.96 12.56
N VAL A 251 -21.40 5.24 11.27
CA VAL A 251 -20.21 5.95 10.78
C VAL A 251 -20.08 7.33 11.41
N GLU A 252 -21.18 8.10 11.50
CA GLU A 252 -21.16 9.43 12.13
C GLU A 252 -20.82 9.35 13.63
N ASP A 253 -21.36 8.36 14.33
CA ASP A 253 -21.11 8.19 15.76
C ASP A 253 -19.64 7.78 16.03
N ILE A 254 -19.08 6.91 15.19
CA ILE A 254 -17.65 6.57 15.25
C ILE A 254 -16.78 7.80 14.95
N LYS A 255 -17.12 8.62 13.94
CA LYS A 255 -16.39 9.85 13.61
C LYS A 255 -16.39 10.87 14.76
N LYS A 256 -17.51 11.06 15.43
CA LYS A 256 -17.59 11.95 16.61
C LYS A 256 -16.69 11.49 17.76
N LYS A 257 -16.71 10.19 18.06
CA LYS A 257 -15.82 9.61 19.07
C LYS A 257 -14.35 9.73 18.66
N LYS A 258 -14.03 9.53 17.38
CA LYS A 258 -12.67 9.68 16.83
C LYS A 258 -12.09 11.07 17.09
N GLU A 259 -12.89 12.14 16.94
CA GLU A 259 -12.45 13.51 17.24
C GLU A 259 -12.02 13.69 18.72
N ILE A 260 -12.67 12.99 19.64
CA ILE A 260 -12.29 13.03 21.07
C ILE A 260 -10.90 12.42 21.24
N TYR A 261 -10.63 11.25 20.68
CA TYR A 261 -9.35 10.58 20.78
C TYR A 261 -8.22 11.29 20.02
N GLN A 262 -8.52 11.99 18.92
CA GLN A 262 -7.54 12.82 18.20
C GLN A 262 -7.03 14.00 19.04
N ASN A 263 -7.89 14.56 19.88
CA ASN A 263 -7.53 15.68 20.76
C ASN A 263 -6.79 15.24 22.04
N THR A 264 -6.64 13.93 22.27
CA THR A 264 -5.98 13.35 23.44
C THR A 264 -4.50 13.05 23.20
N ILE A 265 -4.10 12.92 21.93
CA ILE A 265 -2.72 12.70 21.47
C ILE A 265 -2.01 14.03 21.27
#